data_bcf8cfbc693a22f5aae2b4352e44534a
#
_entry.id   bcf8cfbc693a22f5aae2b4352e44534a
#
_cell.length_a   1.000
_cell.length_b   1.000
_cell.length_c   1.000
_cell.angle_alpha   90.00
_cell.angle_beta   90.00
_cell.angle_gamma   90.00
#
_symmetry.space_group_name_H-M   'P 1'
#
loop_
_entity.id
_entity.type
_entity.pdbx_description
1 polymer ?
#
loop_
_entity_poly.entity_id
_entity_poly.type
_entity_poly.pdbx_seq_one_letter_code
_entity_poly.pdbx_strand_id
1 'polypeptide(L)'
;NLKSNLKISIIEPSDKSLYQAAWTLVGAGAYDKNSTIKPMSEVMPSYVNWIKSYAETFLPEQNTVKTSDGDYTYDYLIVCPGLKLNFDGVEGLKESLGKNNVCTNYSAEMATYTWECLKQLVGGTLLFTEPPMPIKCAGAPQKIAYLAADHLKKKGKLNDSNLEFLCAKPVIFGVPHFQGPLNEICDSYGIKRSFQHNLISVDGQSKEAVFKQSDKDGNT
;
A
#
# COMPACT_ATOMS: atom_id res chain seq x y z
N ASN A 1 13.00 0.14 -33.50
CA ASN A 1 11.82 0.76 -34.13
C ASN A 1 10.72 -0.31 -34.26
N LEU A 2 9.94 -0.53 -33.21
CA LEU A 2 8.67 -1.26 -33.24
C LEU A 2 7.55 -0.38 -33.83
N LYS A 3 7.91 0.45 -34.79
CA LYS A 3 6.94 1.29 -35.51
C LYS A 3 6.34 0.45 -36.61
N SER A 4 5.12 0.22 -36.63
CA SER A 4 4.25 0.45 -37.77
C SER A 4 2.93 -0.32 -37.77
N ASN A 5 2.76 -1.46 -37.11
CA ASN A 5 1.50 -2.21 -37.29
C ASN A 5 0.86 -2.69 -35.98
N LEU A 6 1.36 -2.23 -34.81
CA LEU A 6 0.75 -2.57 -33.53
C LEU A 6 -0.45 -1.65 -33.27
N LYS A 7 -1.63 -2.26 -33.12
CA LYS A 7 -2.80 -1.62 -32.55
C LYS A 7 -2.80 -1.88 -31.05
N ILE A 8 -2.60 -0.87 -30.24
CA ILE A 8 -2.57 -1.00 -28.80
C ILE A 8 -3.86 -0.46 -28.22
N SER A 9 -4.54 -1.25 -27.42
CA SER A 9 -5.70 -0.82 -26.65
C SER A 9 -5.46 -1.02 -25.16
N ILE A 10 -5.96 -0.10 -24.33
CA ILE A 10 -5.94 -0.20 -22.88
C ILE A 10 -7.39 -0.15 -22.39
N ILE A 11 -7.81 -1.20 -21.70
CA ILE A 11 -9.11 -1.25 -21.00
C ILE A 11 -8.88 -0.70 -19.60
N GLU A 12 -9.42 0.48 -19.32
CA GLU A 12 -9.28 1.18 -18.05
C GLU A 12 -10.54 2.00 -17.76
N PRO A 13 -11.31 1.65 -16.72
CA PRO A 13 -12.57 2.33 -16.41
C PRO A 13 -12.41 3.69 -15.76
N SER A 14 -11.25 3.95 -15.11
CA SER A 14 -11.05 5.14 -14.29
C SER A 14 -10.74 6.39 -15.11
N ASP A 15 -11.35 7.51 -14.75
CA ASP A 15 -10.99 8.84 -15.27
C ASP A 15 -9.74 9.44 -14.62
N LYS A 16 -9.24 8.80 -13.55
CA LYS A 16 -8.11 9.28 -12.76
C LYS A 16 -6.99 8.28 -12.71
N SER A 17 -5.79 8.76 -12.94
CA SER A 17 -4.56 8.03 -12.66
C SER A 17 -4.03 8.41 -11.28
N LEU A 18 -3.73 7.42 -10.45
CA LEU A 18 -3.29 7.59 -9.07
C LEU A 18 -1.85 7.10 -8.92
N TYR A 19 -0.94 8.00 -8.56
CA TYR A 19 0.45 7.65 -8.28
C TYR A 19 0.61 7.14 -6.84
N GLN A 20 0.25 5.90 -6.63
CA GLN A 20 0.18 5.26 -5.31
C GLN A 20 1.54 5.18 -4.60
N ALA A 21 2.64 5.08 -5.34
CA ALA A 21 3.99 4.98 -4.77
C ALA A 21 4.37 6.19 -3.89
N ALA A 22 3.73 7.35 -4.11
CA ALA A 22 3.95 8.55 -3.31
C ALA A 22 3.08 8.64 -2.04
N TRP A 23 2.09 7.77 -1.84
CA TRP A 23 1.18 7.91 -0.70
C TRP A 23 1.83 7.71 0.66
N THR A 24 2.91 6.95 0.76
CA THR A 24 3.71 6.90 1.99
C THR A 24 4.38 8.25 2.27
N LEU A 25 4.80 8.98 1.24
CA LEU A 25 5.35 10.33 1.39
C LEU A 25 4.24 11.34 1.76
N VAL A 26 3.03 11.18 1.21
CA VAL A 26 1.86 11.97 1.62
C VAL A 26 1.56 11.74 3.09
N GLY A 27 1.52 10.46 3.52
CA GLY A 27 1.29 10.10 4.93
C GLY A 27 2.37 10.57 5.89
N ALA A 28 3.56 10.89 5.39
CA ALA A 28 4.66 11.48 6.15
C ALA A 28 4.74 13.02 6.03
N GLY A 29 3.82 13.67 5.28
CA GLY A 29 3.83 15.10 5.06
C GLY A 29 4.94 15.60 4.13
N ALA A 30 5.58 14.70 3.38
CA ALA A 30 6.70 15.00 2.50
C ALA A 30 6.29 15.17 1.01
N TYR A 31 5.01 14.94 0.68
CA TYR A 31 4.50 15.08 -0.68
C TYR A 31 3.04 15.54 -0.68
N ASP A 32 2.67 16.36 -1.64
CA ASP A 32 1.28 16.81 -1.78
C ASP A 32 0.40 15.72 -2.41
N LYS A 33 -0.75 15.43 -1.79
CA LYS A 33 -1.72 14.45 -2.26
C LYS A 33 -2.22 14.77 -3.68
N ASN A 34 -2.52 16.04 -3.95
CA ASN A 34 -3.10 16.43 -5.24
C ASN A 34 -2.13 16.19 -6.40
N SER A 35 -0.82 16.30 -6.14
CA SER A 35 0.21 15.97 -7.12
C SER A 35 0.31 14.48 -7.47
N THR A 36 -0.37 13.60 -6.69
CA THR A 36 -0.44 12.15 -6.96
C THR A 36 -1.62 11.76 -7.84
N ILE A 37 -2.48 12.72 -8.21
CA ILE A 37 -3.73 12.47 -8.95
C ILE A 37 -3.67 13.25 -10.26
N LYS A 38 -3.86 12.56 -11.39
CA LYS A 38 -3.97 13.18 -12.72
C LYS A 38 -5.21 12.67 -13.43
N PRO A 39 -5.82 13.47 -14.32
CA PRO A 39 -6.78 12.95 -15.29
C PRO A 39 -6.15 11.80 -16.09
N MET A 40 -6.88 10.71 -16.29
CA MET A 40 -6.39 9.57 -17.08
C MET A 40 -6.06 10.00 -18.51
N SER A 41 -6.82 10.93 -19.08
CA SER A 41 -6.58 11.50 -20.41
C SER A 41 -5.23 12.19 -20.59
N GLU A 42 -4.62 12.69 -19.50
CA GLU A 42 -3.28 13.31 -19.55
C GLU A 42 -2.15 12.28 -19.53
N VAL A 43 -2.40 11.10 -18.99
CA VAL A 43 -1.38 10.04 -18.85
C VAL A 43 -1.53 8.94 -19.90
N MET A 44 -2.70 8.84 -20.53
CA MET A 44 -2.95 7.89 -21.60
C MET A 44 -2.17 8.32 -22.86
N PRO A 45 -1.30 7.44 -23.40
CA PRO A 45 -0.55 7.80 -24.60
C PRO A 45 -1.48 8.04 -25.79
N SER A 46 -1.21 9.06 -26.60
CA SER A 46 -2.07 9.46 -27.73
C SER A 46 -2.19 8.42 -28.86
N TYR A 47 -1.27 7.45 -28.90
CA TYR A 47 -1.28 6.37 -29.90
C TYR A 47 -2.02 5.12 -29.43
N VAL A 48 -2.60 5.14 -28.23
CA VAL A 48 -3.32 4.01 -27.63
C VAL A 48 -4.82 4.26 -27.76
N ASN A 49 -5.57 3.20 -28.10
CA ASN A 49 -7.01 3.23 -28.02
C ASN A 49 -7.45 2.99 -26.58
N TRP A 50 -7.97 4.00 -25.91
CA TRP A 50 -8.50 3.88 -24.57
C TRP A 50 -9.96 3.42 -24.58
N ILE A 51 -10.19 2.20 -24.05
CA ILE A 51 -11.51 1.60 -23.86
C ILE A 51 -11.89 1.84 -22.40
N LYS A 52 -12.85 2.75 -22.20
CA LYS A 52 -13.29 3.17 -20.87
C LYS A 52 -14.34 2.21 -20.31
N SER A 53 -13.91 1.00 -19.99
CA SER A 53 -14.79 -0.07 -19.55
C SER A 53 -14.06 -0.99 -18.57
N TYR A 54 -14.82 -1.78 -17.81
CA TYR A 54 -14.28 -2.86 -16.96
C TYR A 54 -14.06 -4.13 -17.77
N ALA A 55 -12.90 -4.78 -17.58
CA ALA A 55 -12.71 -6.16 -18.02
C ALA A 55 -13.44 -7.09 -17.05
N GLU A 56 -14.44 -7.82 -17.55
CA GLU A 56 -15.32 -8.66 -16.74
C GLU A 56 -14.95 -10.14 -16.83
N THR A 57 -14.59 -10.61 -18.04
CA THR A 57 -14.28 -12.01 -18.29
C THR A 57 -13.15 -12.14 -19.30
N PHE A 58 -12.24 -13.06 -19.03
CA PHE A 58 -11.18 -13.44 -19.95
C PHE A 58 -11.48 -14.79 -20.55
N LEU A 59 -11.46 -14.89 -21.88
CA LEU A 59 -11.65 -16.11 -22.66
C LEU A 59 -10.37 -16.40 -23.47
N PRO A 60 -9.32 -16.95 -22.83
CA PRO A 60 -8.02 -17.13 -23.48
C PRO A 60 -8.06 -18.01 -24.72
N GLU A 61 -8.89 -19.05 -24.70
CA GLU A 61 -9.07 -19.99 -25.86
C GLU A 61 -9.69 -19.32 -27.08
N GLN A 62 -10.32 -18.15 -26.88
CA GLN A 62 -10.94 -17.36 -27.96
C GLN A 62 -10.17 -16.04 -28.20
N ASN A 63 -9.03 -15.83 -27.53
CA ASN A 63 -8.29 -14.57 -27.54
C ASN A 63 -9.20 -13.35 -27.31
N THR A 64 -10.12 -13.43 -26.34
CA THR A 64 -11.17 -12.43 -26.14
C THR A 64 -11.22 -11.96 -24.69
N VAL A 65 -11.39 -10.66 -24.51
CA VAL A 65 -11.76 -10.02 -23.24
C VAL A 65 -13.17 -9.47 -23.39
N LYS A 66 -14.06 -9.89 -22.49
CA LYS A 66 -15.41 -9.32 -22.38
C LYS A 66 -15.41 -8.14 -21.44
N THR A 67 -16.09 -7.10 -21.83
CA THR A 67 -16.28 -5.87 -21.04
C THR A 67 -17.76 -5.52 -20.97
N SER A 68 -18.12 -4.55 -20.15
CA SER A 68 -19.50 -4.08 -20.02
C SER A 68 -20.04 -3.40 -21.28
N ASP A 69 -19.20 -3.01 -22.23
CA ASP A 69 -19.61 -2.31 -23.47
C ASP A 69 -19.27 -3.08 -24.77
N GLY A 70 -18.71 -4.28 -24.66
CA GLY A 70 -18.42 -5.14 -25.82
C GLY A 70 -17.30 -6.13 -25.61
N ASP A 71 -17.08 -6.96 -26.63
CA ASP A 71 -16.04 -7.97 -26.67
C ASP A 71 -14.84 -7.47 -27.51
N TYR A 72 -13.63 -7.65 -26.99
CA TYR A 72 -12.39 -7.24 -27.64
C TYR A 72 -11.47 -8.41 -27.86
N THR A 73 -11.05 -8.62 -29.10
CA THR A 73 -10.08 -9.67 -29.44
C THR A 73 -8.66 -9.14 -29.44
N TYR A 74 -7.68 -10.04 -29.20
CA TYR A 74 -6.27 -9.70 -29.11
C TYR A 74 -5.37 -10.76 -29.69
N ASP A 75 -4.18 -10.36 -30.15
CA ASP A 75 -3.08 -11.28 -30.46
C ASP A 75 -2.19 -11.49 -29.20
N TYR A 76 -2.03 -10.44 -28.39
CA TYR A 76 -1.29 -10.46 -27.12
C TYR A 76 -2.09 -9.72 -26.05
N LEU A 77 -2.19 -10.33 -24.87
CA LEU A 77 -2.87 -9.74 -23.72
C LEU A 77 -1.91 -9.57 -22.55
N ILE A 78 -1.89 -8.36 -21.98
CA ILE A 78 -1.18 -8.05 -20.73
C ILE A 78 -2.23 -7.71 -19.69
N VAL A 79 -2.26 -8.44 -18.57
CA VAL A 79 -3.27 -8.29 -17.51
C VAL A 79 -2.62 -7.68 -16.27
N CYS A 80 -2.94 -6.41 -15.99
CA CYS A 80 -2.39 -5.64 -14.86
C CYS A 80 -3.50 -4.93 -14.06
N PRO A 81 -4.48 -5.66 -13.46
CA PRO A 81 -5.66 -5.04 -12.85
C PRO A 81 -5.37 -4.40 -11.49
N GLY A 82 -4.19 -4.59 -10.92
CA GLY A 82 -3.87 -4.17 -9.56
C GLY A 82 -4.46 -5.08 -8.49
N LEU A 83 -4.64 -4.54 -7.28
CA LEU A 83 -5.14 -5.25 -6.12
C LEU A 83 -6.34 -4.52 -5.51
N LYS A 84 -7.31 -5.29 -5.04
CA LYS A 84 -8.37 -4.80 -4.17
C LYS A 84 -7.92 -4.92 -2.71
N LEU A 85 -8.00 -3.82 -1.97
CA LEU A 85 -7.69 -3.83 -0.54
C LEU A 85 -8.80 -4.52 0.25
N ASN A 86 -8.45 -5.51 1.03
CA ASN A 86 -9.37 -6.28 1.85
C ASN A 86 -9.30 -5.82 3.31
N PHE A 87 -9.83 -4.64 3.61
CA PHE A 87 -9.88 -4.15 4.98
C PHE A 87 -10.87 -4.93 5.86
N ASP A 88 -11.88 -5.56 5.27
CA ASP A 88 -12.83 -6.44 5.96
C ASP A 88 -12.19 -7.75 6.46
N GLY A 89 -10.99 -8.08 5.96
CA GLY A 89 -10.22 -9.25 6.40
C GLY A 89 -9.56 -9.10 7.77
N VAL A 90 -9.64 -7.90 8.39
CA VAL A 90 -9.18 -7.62 9.76
C VAL A 90 -10.37 -7.04 10.52
N GLU A 91 -10.79 -7.72 11.58
CA GLU A 91 -11.96 -7.34 12.38
C GLU A 91 -11.82 -5.90 12.93
N GLY A 92 -12.85 -5.07 12.75
CA GLY A 92 -12.91 -3.69 13.23
C GLY A 92 -11.99 -2.70 12.52
N LEU A 93 -11.14 -3.16 11.58
CA LEU A 93 -10.20 -2.27 10.87
C LEU A 93 -10.93 -1.27 9.98
N LYS A 94 -11.87 -1.72 9.17
CA LYS A 94 -12.60 -0.86 8.23
C LYS A 94 -13.37 0.24 8.94
N GLU A 95 -14.00 -0.09 10.04
CA GLU A 95 -14.76 0.83 10.89
C GLU A 95 -13.86 1.82 11.62
N SER A 96 -12.62 1.43 11.92
CA SER A 96 -11.65 2.25 12.65
C SER A 96 -10.82 3.16 11.74
N LEU A 97 -10.67 2.83 10.46
CA LEU A 97 -9.85 3.60 9.52
C LEU A 97 -10.32 5.05 9.39
N GLY A 98 -9.36 5.98 9.41
CA GLY A 98 -9.60 7.43 9.29
C GLY A 98 -10.07 8.08 10.58
N LYS A 99 -10.08 7.39 11.71
CA LYS A 99 -10.45 7.92 13.04
C LYS A 99 -9.66 7.21 14.14
N ASN A 100 -9.64 7.78 15.35
CA ASN A 100 -9.00 7.22 16.54
C ASN A 100 -7.52 6.82 16.34
N ASN A 101 -6.81 7.52 15.44
CA ASN A 101 -5.42 7.28 15.04
C ASN A 101 -5.18 5.94 14.30
N VAL A 102 -6.21 5.34 13.73
CA VAL A 102 -6.07 4.17 12.83
C VAL A 102 -5.95 4.65 11.39
N CYS A 103 -4.81 4.42 10.77
CA CYS A 103 -4.39 5.01 9.50
C CYS A 103 -4.04 3.97 8.46
N THR A 104 -4.04 4.37 7.19
CA THR A 104 -3.46 3.59 6.09
C THR A 104 -2.88 4.50 5.01
N ASN A 105 -1.76 4.07 4.41
CA ASN A 105 -1.16 4.69 3.23
C ASN A 105 -1.52 3.97 1.93
N TYR A 106 -2.38 2.97 1.99
CA TYR A 106 -2.83 2.24 0.80
C TYR A 106 -4.08 2.84 0.14
N SER A 107 -4.66 3.89 0.74
CA SER A 107 -5.77 4.66 0.16
C SER A 107 -5.35 6.12 -0.06
N ALA A 108 -5.63 6.65 -1.26
CA ALA A 108 -5.42 8.07 -1.57
C ALA A 108 -6.21 9.00 -0.64
N GLU A 109 -7.39 8.55 -0.23
CA GLU A 109 -8.30 9.33 0.61
C GLU A 109 -7.80 9.42 2.05
N MET A 110 -7.16 8.34 2.55
CA MET A 110 -6.77 8.20 3.95
C MET A 110 -5.29 8.53 4.22
N ALA A 111 -4.45 8.62 3.19
CA ALA A 111 -3.02 8.90 3.37
C ALA A 111 -2.77 10.24 4.09
N THR A 112 -3.58 11.26 3.84
CA THR A 112 -3.49 12.56 4.54
C THR A 112 -3.80 12.44 6.02
N TYR A 113 -4.71 11.55 6.41
CA TYR A 113 -5.04 11.33 7.83
C TYR A 113 -3.84 10.73 8.60
N THR A 114 -3.02 9.90 7.95
CA THR A 114 -1.76 9.43 8.56
C THR A 114 -0.85 10.61 8.94
N TRP A 115 -0.74 11.60 8.03
CA TRP A 115 0.05 12.81 8.32
C TRP A 115 -0.56 13.63 9.45
N GLU A 116 -1.87 13.78 9.50
CA GLU A 116 -2.55 14.50 10.58
C GLU A 116 -2.27 13.86 11.94
N CYS A 117 -2.32 12.53 12.02
CA CYS A 117 -1.97 11.79 13.22
C CYS A 117 -0.50 12.00 13.62
N LEU A 118 0.45 11.86 12.69
CA LEU A 118 1.88 12.04 12.95
C LEU A 118 2.21 13.48 13.36
N LYS A 119 1.58 14.46 12.70
CA LYS A 119 1.80 15.88 12.98
C LYS A 119 1.40 16.24 14.42
N GLN A 120 0.32 15.66 14.93
CA GLN A 120 -0.22 15.94 16.26
C GLN A 120 0.44 15.09 17.35
N LEU A 121 1.20 14.07 16.99
CA LEU A 121 1.79 13.14 17.95
C LEU A 121 2.81 13.83 18.85
N VAL A 122 2.67 13.62 20.14
CA VAL A 122 3.58 14.15 21.18
C VAL A 122 4.38 13.05 21.89
N GLY A 123 4.10 11.78 21.58
CA GLY A 123 4.71 10.59 22.14
C GLY A 123 3.71 9.43 22.20
N GLY A 124 4.14 8.28 22.69
CA GLY A 124 3.32 7.08 22.82
C GLY A 124 3.74 5.94 21.91
N THR A 125 2.87 4.95 21.69
CA THR A 125 3.17 3.75 20.91
C THR A 125 2.62 3.86 19.48
N LEU A 126 3.48 3.62 18.50
CA LEU A 126 3.13 3.56 17.08
C LEU A 126 3.36 2.15 16.55
N LEU A 127 2.31 1.54 16.05
CA LEU A 127 2.36 0.23 15.40
C LEU A 127 2.29 0.39 13.89
N PHE A 128 3.28 -0.14 13.18
CA PHE A 128 3.33 -0.21 11.73
C PHE A 128 3.16 -1.65 11.32
N THR A 129 2.15 -1.97 10.51
CA THR A 129 1.79 -3.36 10.23
C THR A 129 2.02 -3.71 8.77
N GLU A 130 2.54 -4.90 8.52
CA GLU A 130 2.65 -5.49 7.20
C GLU A 130 1.86 -6.80 7.14
N PRO A 131 0.79 -6.88 6.31
CA PRO A 131 -0.04 -8.08 6.19
C PRO A 131 0.70 -9.21 5.45
N PRO A 132 0.15 -10.45 5.46
CA PRO A 132 0.67 -11.55 4.66
C PRO A 132 0.54 -11.27 3.16
N MET A 133 1.27 -12.03 2.35
CA MET A 133 1.14 -11.97 0.89
C MET A 133 -0.23 -12.50 0.42
N PRO A 134 -0.77 -11.98 -0.68
CA PRO A 134 -0.22 -10.95 -1.56
C PRO A 134 -0.36 -9.53 -1.01
N ILE A 135 0.68 -8.73 -1.16
CA ILE A 135 0.70 -7.32 -0.74
C ILE A 135 1.12 -6.44 -1.92
N LYS A 136 0.54 -5.27 -2.00
CA LYS A 136 1.00 -4.22 -2.91
C LYS A 136 2.13 -3.45 -2.26
N CYS A 137 3.33 -3.43 -2.90
CA CYS A 137 4.51 -2.73 -2.41
C CYS A 137 4.94 -3.15 -0.99
N ALA A 138 5.62 -4.28 -0.87
CA ALA A 138 6.13 -4.81 0.40
C ALA A 138 7.10 -3.85 1.16
N GLY A 139 7.58 -2.80 0.51
CA GLY A 139 8.38 -1.75 1.16
C GLY A 139 7.57 -0.60 1.76
N ALA A 140 6.29 -0.46 1.43
CA ALA A 140 5.49 0.68 1.87
C ALA A 140 5.27 0.72 3.40
N PRO A 141 4.98 -0.40 4.10
CA PRO A 141 4.82 -0.41 5.55
C PRO A 141 6.09 0.01 6.29
N GLN A 142 7.26 -0.41 5.81
CA GLN A 142 8.54 0.00 6.37
C GLN A 142 8.83 1.47 6.08
N LYS A 143 8.56 1.92 4.87
CA LYS A 143 8.83 3.31 4.46
C LYS A 143 8.13 4.30 5.37
N ILE A 144 6.86 4.08 5.72
CA ILE A 144 6.15 4.99 6.61
C ILE A 144 6.70 4.90 8.04
N ALA A 145 7.18 3.75 8.50
CA ALA A 145 7.82 3.63 9.82
C ALA A 145 9.09 4.48 9.91
N TYR A 146 9.96 4.43 8.89
CA TYR A 146 11.18 5.23 8.84
C TYR A 146 10.89 6.73 8.72
N LEU A 147 9.94 7.11 7.89
CA LEU A 147 9.56 8.51 7.72
C LEU A 147 8.92 9.09 8.99
N ALA A 148 8.12 8.30 9.70
CA ALA A 148 7.56 8.68 10.98
C ALA A 148 8.64 8.84 12.05
N ALA A 149 9.59 7.91 12.12
CA ALA A 149 10.72 7.99 13.04
C ALA A 149 11.59 9.22 12.79
N ASP A 150 11.90 9.53 11.52
CA ASP A 150 12.65 10.73 11.14
C ASP A 150 11.89 12.01 11.50
N HIS A 151 10.58 12.05 11.26
CA HIS A 151 9.73 13.18 11.66
C HIS A 151 9.77 13.39 13.19
N LEU A 152 9.59 12.33 13.97
CA LEU A 152 9.65 12.40 15.43
C LEU A 152 11.02 12.81 15.94
N LYS A 153 12.11 12.33 15.32
CA LYS A 153 13.48 12.74 15.61
C LYS A 153 13.66 14.26 15.40
N LYS A 154 13.21 14.78 14.26
CA LYS A 154 13.27 16.21 13.95
C LYS A 154 12.45 17.07 14.91
N LYS A 155 11.35 16.53 15.45
CA LYS A 155 10.53 17.18 16.50
C LYS A 155 11.09 17.01 17.92
N GLY A 156 12.16 16.25 18.12
CA GLY A 156 12.67 15.92 19.47
C GLY A 156 11.73 15.00 20.27
N LYS A 157 10.88 14.21 19.56
CA LYS A 157 9.84 13.35 20.16
C LYS A 157 10.11 11.86 19.99
N LEU A 158 11.21 11.48 19.35
CA LEU A 158 11.54 10.08 19.12
C LEU A 158 11.70 9.30 20.45
N ASN A 159 12.38 9.88 21.44
CA ASN A 159 12.60 9.23 22.73
C ASN A 159 11.33 9.13 23.60
N ASP A 160 10.31 9.93 23.30
CA ASP A 160 9.00 9.88 23.97
C ASP A 160 8.07 8.86 23.28
N SER A 161 8.56 8.14 22.26
CA SER A 161 7.76 7.29 21.38
C SER A 161 8.32 5.87 21.30
N ASN A 162 7.43 4.88 21.34
CA ASN A 162 7.74 3.47 21.10
C ASN A 162 7.28 3.11 19.69
N LEU A 163 8.22 2.83 18.79
CA LEU A 163 7.91 2.44 17.42
C LEU A 163 8.10 0.93 17.26
N GLU A 164 7.09 0.26 16.72
CA GLU A 164 7.16 -1.16 16.44
C GLU A 164 6.66 -1.46 15.02
N PHE A 165 7.47 -2.20 14.26
CA PHE A 165 7.12 -2.75 12.97
C PHE A 165 6.76 -4.23 13.12
N LEU A 166 5.48 -4.56 12.90
CA LEU A 166 4.93 -5.91 13.01
C LEU A 166 4.65 -6.45 11.61
N CYS A 167 5.26 -7.56 11.28
CA CYS A 167 5.25 -8.14 9.95
C CYS A 167 4.78 -9.59 10.00
N ALA A 168 3.82 -9.96 9.15
CA ALA A 168 3.35 -11.34 9.04
C ALA A 168 4.41 -12.29 8.43
N LYS A 169 5.45 -11.76 7.78
CA LYS A 169 6.58 -12.52 7.25
C LYS A 169 7.64 -12.81 8.33
N PRO A 170 8.51 -13.82 8.11
CA PRO A 170 9.59 -14.14 9.05
C PRO A 170 10.81 -13.20 8.97
N VAL A 171 10.83 -12.28 8.03
CA VAL A 171 11.96 -11.37 7.76
C VAL A 171 11.48 -9.97 7.40
N ILE A 172 12.33 -8.98 7.61
CA ILE A 172 12.00 -7.57 7.35
C ILE A 172 11.69 -7.29 5.87
N PHE A 173 12.34 -8.00 4.95
CA PHE A 173 12.13 -7.83 3.51
C PHE A 173 12.45 -9.09 2.73
N GLY A 174 11.73 -9.33 1.63
CA GLY A 174 11.86 -10.55 0.83
C GLY A 174 13.17 -10.69 0.03
N VAL A 175 13.95 -9.61 -0.12
CA VAL A 175 15.25 -9.62 -0.81
C VAL A 175 16.37 -9.64 0.23
N PRO A 176 17.11 -10.75 0.39
CA PRO A 176 18.11 -10.91 1.46
C PRO A 176 19.17 -9.81 1.49
N HIS A 177 19.64 -9.37 0.33
CA HIS A 177 20.65 -8.31 0.21
C HIS A 177 20.30 -7.01 0.95
N PHE A 178 19.01 -6.67 1.03
CA PHE A 178 18.54 -5.43 1.68
C PHE A 178 18.19 -5.62 3.16
N GLN A 179 18.15 -6.85 3.67
CA GLN A 179 17.71 -7.10 5.06
C GLN A 179 18.68 -6.49 6.09
N GLY A 180 19.98 -6.63 5.88
CA GLY A 180 21.02 -6.03 6.76
C GLY A 180 20.85 -4.52 6.89
N PRO A 181 20.97 -3.75 5.80
CA PRO A 181 20.80 -2.29 5.83
C PRO A 181 19.46 -1.82 6.40
N LEU A 182 18.35 -2.53 6.11
CA LEU A 182 17.04 -2.17 6.65
C LEU A 182 16.94 -2.40 8.16
N ASN A 183 17.56 -3.46 8.69
CA ASN A 183 17.65 -3.71 10.11
C ASN A 183 18.50 -2.62 10.82
N GLU A 184 19.63 -2.24 10.24
CA GLU A 184 20.50 -1.17 10.76
C GLU A 184 19.75 0.17 10.86
N ILE A 185 18.89 0.49 9.86
CA ILE A 185 18.04 1.69 9.92
C ILE A 185 17.04 1.58 11.07
N CYS A 186 16.38 0.41 11.25
CA CYS A 186 15.49 0.21 12.39
C CYS A 186 16.22 0.43 13.73
N ASP A 187 17.42 -0.13 13.87
CA ASP A 187 18.24 0.02 15.08
C ASP A 187 18.59 1.50 15.33
N SER A 188 18.95 2.24 14.28
CA SER A 188 19.32 3.65 14.38
C SER A 188 18.18 4.56 14.85
N TYR A 189 16.93 4.15 14.64
CA TYR A 189 15.72 4.86 15.09
C TYR A 189 15.07 4.21 16.32
N GLY A 190 15.60 3.09 16.83
CA GLY A 190 14.98 2.35 17.93
C GLY A 190 13.63 1.69 17.54
N ILE A 191 13.44 1.38 16.26
CA ILE A 191 12.22 0.69 15.80
C ILE A 191 12.33 -0.79 16.16
N LYS A 192 11.46 -1.25 17.06
CA LYS A 192 11.32 -2.67 17.38
C LYS A 192 10.72 -3.42 16.18
N ARG A 193 11.16 -4.63 15.93
CA ARG A 193 10.64 -5.51 14.85
C ARG A 193 10.06 -6.77 15.45
N SER A 194 8.83 -7.10 15.07
CA SER A 194 8.13 -8.31 15.46
C SER A 194 7.69 -9.05 14.19
N PHE A 195 8.36 -10.15 13.90
CA PHE A 195 8.09 -10.98 12.72
C PHE A 195 7.08 -12.07 13.03
N GLN A 196 6.44 -12.60 11.97
CA GLN A 196 5.39 -13.62 12.08
C GLN A 196 4.19 -13.16 12.91
N HIS A 197 3.91 -11.86 12.90
CA HIS A 197 2.78 -11.24 13.57
C HIS A 197 1.79 -10.72 12.53
N ASN A 198 0.66 -11.39 12.41
CA ASN A 198 -0.43 -10.99 11.51
C ASN A 198 -1.51 -10.25 12.30
N LEU A 199 -1.83 -9.03 11.89
CA LEU A 199 -2.92 -8.26 12.47
C LEU A 199 -4.26 -8.94 12.15
N ILE A 200 -5.07 -9.24 13.15
CA ILE A 200 -6.36 -9.91 13.02
C ILE A 200 -7.55 -9.08 13.50
N SER A 201 -7.34 -8.15 14.42
CA SER A 201 -8.39 -7.20 14.80
C SER A 201 -7.84 -5.86 15.27
N VAL A 202 -8.67 -4.81 15.15
CA VAL A 202 -8.39 -3.44 15.62
C VAL A 202 -9.64 -2.88 16.27
N ASP A 203 -9.48 -2.38 17.50
CA ASP A 203 -10.45 -1.48 18.13
C ASP A 203 -9.84 -0.10 18.29
N GLY A 204 -10.26 0.84 17.44
CA GLY A 204 -9.75 2.21 17.49
C GLY A 204 -10.23 2.99 18.73
N GLN A 205 -11.31 2.58 19.39
CA GLN A 205 -11.82 3.28 20.59
C GLN A 205 -11.01 2.90 21.83
N SER A 206 -10.81 1.61 22.07
CA SER A 206 -9.96 1.11 23.15
C SER A 206 -8.47 1.26 22.84
N LYS A 207 -8.11 1.55 21.57
CA LYS A 207 -6.72 1.61 21.07
C LYS A 207 -6.00 0.26 21.19
N GLU A 208 -6.72 -0.80 20.86
CA GLU A 208 -6.21 -2.16 20.90
C GLU A 208 -6.02 -2.71 19.48
N ALA A 209 -4.94 -3.46 19.29
CA ALA A 209 -4.66 -4.22 18.08
C ALA A 209 -4.24 -5.64 18.47
N VAL A 210 -4.91 -6.64 17.91
CA VAL A 210 -4.65 -8.05 18.20
C VAL A 210 -3.89 -8.67 17.02
N PHE A 211 -2.81 -9.35 17.36
CA PHE A 211 -1.97 -10.05 16.40
C PHE A 211 -1.96 -11.54 16.66
N LYS A 212 -2.11 -12.31 15.61
CA LYS A 212 -1.87 -13.75 15.61
C LYS A 212 -0.40 -13.99 15.31
N GLN A 213 0.31 -14.64 16.22
CA GLN A 213 1.71 -15.01 16.03
C GLN A 213 1.77 -16.43 15.48
N SER A 214 2.50 -16.62 14.38
CA SER A 214 2.86 -17.94 13.87
C SER A 214 4.20 -18.40 14.45
N ASP A 215 4.39 -19.69 14.58
CA ASP A 215 5.70 -20.26 14.90
C ASP A 215 6.64 -20.22 13.67
N LYS A 216 7.88 -20.73 13.84
CA LYS A 216 8.89 -20.74 12.76
C LYS A 216 8.48 -21.62 11.56
N ASP A 217 7.57 -22.55 11.79
CA ASP A 217 7.07 -23.50 10.78
C ASP A 217 5.77 -23.00 10.13
N GLY A 218 5.27 -21.82 10.55
CA GLY A 218 4.05 -21.21 10.04
C GLY A 218 2.76 -21.72 10.70
N ASN A 219 2.86 -22.54 11.74
CA ASN A 219 1.70 -22.96 12.51
C ASN A 219 1.25 -21.82 13.45
N THR A 220 -0.05 -21.70 13.66
CA THR A 220 -0.69 -20.59 14.41
C THR A 220 -1.58 -21.09 15.52
#